data_097c3e432ca5315d76d817fb79e61966
#
_entry.id   097c3e432ca5315d76d817fb79e61966
#
_cell.length_a   1.000
_cell.length_b   1.000
_cell.length_c   1.000
_cell.angle_alpha   90.00
_cell.angle_beta   90.00
_cell.angle_gamma   90.00
#
_symmetry.space_group_name_H-M   'P 1'
#
loop_
_entity.id
_entity.type
_entity.pdbx_description
1 polymer ?
#
loop_
_entity_poly.entity_id
_entity_poly.type
_entity_poly.pdbx_seq_one_letter_code
_entity_poly.pdbx_strand_id
1 'polypeptide(L)'
;MNRPLPHLRRPHTDALALKDAMRRLIGGVAVITAGLGDERTGLTATSAVSLSMDPPTMLITVNRASSSWPVIAKRRHFCVNILHAGQEAVAARFAGAHGAKGAARYEGAEWVTMGSGALGLVGALANIDCDVEEVIERHSHAIVLGAVRDVRGELGDGEGLVYGHGRFGSLNLL
;
A
#
# COMPACT_ATOMS: atom_id res chain seq x y z
N MET A 1 17.01 -33.89 11.78
CA MET A 1 16.78 -34.59 10.48
C MET A 1 15.54 -33.97 9.85
N ASN A 2 15.75 -33.10 8.87
CA ASN A 2 14.66 -32.36 8.18
C ASN A 2 14.17 -33.26 7.02
N ARG A 3 13.06 -33.95 7.21
CA ARG A 3 12.46 -34.81 6.18
C ARG A 3 11.81 -33.89 5.14
N PRO A 4 12.18 -33.95 3.84
CA PRO A 4 11.50 -33.18 2.82
C PRO A 4 10.03 -33.56 2.78
N LEU A 5 9.15 -32.56 2.88
CA LEU A 5 7.72 -32.78 2.69
C LEU A 5 7.49 -33.34 1.27
N PRO A 6 6.63 -34.36 1.09
CA PRO A 6 6.30 -34.91 -0.23
C PRO A 6 5.77 -33.73 -1.09
N HIS A 7 6.22 -33.69 -2.35
CA HIS A 7 5.74 -32.74 -3.34
C HIS A 7 4.23 -32.90 -3.49
N LEU A 8 3.49 -32.14 -2.67
CA LEU A 8 2.07 -31.97 -2.88
C LEU A 8 1.93 -31.37 -4.28
N ARG A 9 1.40 -32.14 -5.23
CA ARG A 9 0.91 -31.61 -6.50
C ARG A 9 -0.04 -30.49 -6.09
N ARG A 10 0.36 -29.24 -6.34
CA ARG A 10 -0.51 -28.10 -6.09
C ARG A 10 -1.73 -28.31 -6.95
N PRO A 11 -2.94 -28.47 -6.39
CA PRO A 11 -4.12 -28.40 -7.21
C PRO A 11 -4.02 -27.05 -7.94
N HIS A 12 -4.18 -27.06 -9.26
CA HIS A 12 -4.26 -25.82 -10.05
C HIS A 12 -5.56 -25.14 -9.63
N THR A 13 -5.49 -24.35 -8.54
CA THR A 13 -6.59 -23.49 -8.15
C THR A 13 -6.73 -22.45 -9.25
N ASP A 14 -7.93 -22.33 -9.80
CA ASP A 14 -8.22 -21.32 -10.79
C ASP A 14 -7.97 -19.92 -10.19
N ALA A 15 -7.14 -19.11 -10.86
CA ALA A 15 -6.84 -17.75 -10.43
C ALA A 15 -8.11 -16.89 -10.36
N LEU A 16 -9.14 -17.19 -11.15
CA LEU A 16 -10.44 -16.52 -11.10
C LEU A 16 -11.17 -16.83 -9.79
N ALA A 17 -11.17 -18.08 -9.36
CA ALA A 17 -11.80 -18.48 -8.09
C ALA A 17 -11.12 -17.78 -6.89
N LEU A 18 -9.78 -17.67 -6.89
CA LEU A 18 -9.06 -16.92 -5.87
C LEU A 18 -9.44 -15.43 -5.92
N LYS A 19 -9.47 -14.83 -7.10
CA LYS A 19 -9.84 -13.42 -7.28
C LYS A 19 -11.25 -13.14 -6.76
N ASP A 20 -12.21 -14.02 -7.04
CA ASP A 20 -13.59 -13.88 -6.57
C ASP A 20 -13.71 -14.04 -5.04
N ALA A 21 -12.94 -14.93 -4.44
CA ALA A 21 -12.84 -15.08 -3.01
C ALA A 21 -12.23 -13.81 -2.36
N MET A 22 -11.13 -13.28 -2.92
CA MET A 22 -10.46 -12.08 -2.41
C MET A 22 -11.32 -10.81 -2.54
N ARG A 23 -12.26 -10.75 -3.48
CA ARG A 23 -13.22 -9.65 -3.58
C ARG A 23 -14.13 -9.53 -2.35
N ARG A 24 -14.32 -10.62 -1.61
CA ARG A 24 -15.14 -10.65 -0.38
C ARG A 24 -14.37 -10.21 0.85
N LEU A 25 -13.04 -10.19 0.78
CA LEU A 25 -12.20 -9.68 1.85
C LEU A 25 -12.22 -8.15 1.81
N ILE A 26 -12.87 -7.55 2.81
CA ILE A 26 -12.88 -6.10 2.97
C ILE A 26 -11.57 -5.70 3.62
N GLY A 27 -10.85 -4.77 3.00
CA GLY A 27 -9.59 -4.25 3.52
C GLY A 27 -9.59 -2.75 3.62
N GLY A 28 -8.89 -2.22 4.61
CA GLY A 28 -8.58 -0.79 4.70
C GLY A 28 -7.76 -0.34 3.49
N VAL A 29 -8.05 0.84 2.98
CA VAL A 29 -7.36 1.40 1.80
C VAL A 29 -6.25 2.32 2.23
N ALA A 30 -5.07 2.08 1.69
CA ALA A 30 -3.93 2.98 1.82
C ALA A 30 -3.41 3.39 0.43
N VAL A 31 -2.82 4.58 0.37
CA VAL A 31 -1.97 5.00 -0.74
C VAL A 31 -0.51 4.90 -0.30
N ILE A 32 0.26 4.14 -1.06
CA ILE A 32 1.70 4.03 -0.87
C ILE A 32 2.36 5.05 -1.78
N THR A 33 3.10 5.98 -1.20
CA THR A 33 3.87 6.98 -1.94
C THR A 33 5.36 6.68 -1.86
N ALA A 34 6.10 7.00 -2.92
CA ALA A 34 7.55 6.82 -2.98
C ALA A 34 8.17 7.76 -4.01
N GLY A 35 9.49 7.96 -3.90
CA GLY A 35 10.25 8.80 -4.81
C GLY A 35 10.25 10.27 -4.41
N LEU A 36 11.08 11.05 -5.10
CA LEU A 36 11.35 12.46 -4.85
C LEU A 36 11.12 13.29 -6.11
N GLY A 37 10.63 14.52 -5.95
CA GLY A 37 10.45 15.44 -7.06
C GLY A 37 9.63 14.84 -8.21
N ASP A 38 10.19 14.88 -9.42
CA ASP A 38 9.52 14.37 -10.63
C ASP A 38 9.51 12.83 -10.72
N GLU A 39 10.37 12.14 -9.96
CA GLU A 39 10.35 10.67 -9.87
C GLU A 39 9.28 10.16 -8.89
N ARG A 40 8.54 11.04 -8.21
CA ARG A 40 7.48 10.64 -7.28
C ARG A 40 6.44 9.78 -7.97
N THR A 41 6.02 8.74 -7.29
CA THR A 41 5.03 7.78 -7.75
C THR A 41 4.33 7.13 -6.57
N GLY A 42 3.40 6.24 -6.83
CA GLY A 42 2.72 5.51 -5.77
C GLY A 42 1.68 4.54 -6.32
N LEU A 43 1.00 3.88 -5.44
CA LEU A 43 -0.06 2.92 -5.75
C LEU A 43 -1.10 2.87 -4.63
N THR A 44 -2.31 2.47 -4.97
CA THR A 44 -3.34 2.14 -3.99
C THR A 44 -3.21 0.68 -3.59
N ALA A 45 -3.28 0.40 -2.31
CA ALA A 45 -3.14 -0.94 -1.75
C ALA A 45 -4.13 -1.19 -0.61
N THR A 46 -4.58 -2.44 -0.51
CA THR A 46 -5.24 -3.01 0.67
C THR A 46 -4.34 -4.02 1.38
N SER A 47 -3.09 -4.12 0.95
CA SER A 47 -2.08 -5.06 1.44
C SER A 47 -0.99 -4.40 2.29
N ALA A 48 -1.29 -3.25 2.89
CA ALA A 48 -0.43 -2.61 3.88
C ALA A 48 -0.83 -3.08 5.27
N VAL A 49 0.10 -3.73 5.98
CA VAL A 49 -0.14 -4.26 7.34
C VAL A 49 1.06 -4.02 8.23
N SER A 50 0.85 -3.91 9.54
CA SER A 50 1.96 -3.94 10.49
C SER A 50 2.50 -5.36 10.61
N LEU A 51 3.80 -5.53 10.50
CA LEU A 51 4.47 -6.82 10.68
C LEU A 51 4.90 -7.01 12.15
N SER A 52 5.43 -5.96 12.76
CA SER A 52 5.95 -5.97 14.13
C SER A 52 5.77 -4.61 14.77
N MET A 53 5.67 -4.60 16.09
CA MET A 53 5.72 -3.38 16.92
C MET A 53 7.06 -3.24 17.65
N ASP A 54 7.89 -4.29 17.67
CA ASP A 54 9.22 -4.28 18.28
C ASP A 54 10.21 -5.10 17.42
N PRO A 55 11.03 -4.45 16.60
CA PRO A 55 10.96 -3.04 16.20
C PRO A 55 9.73 -2.74 15.31
N PRO A 56 9.24 -1.49 15.27
CA PRO A 56 8.11 -1.11 14.45
C PRO A 56 8.40 -1.33 12.96
N THR A 57 7.65 -2.22 12.32
CA THR A 57 7.88 -2.65 10.94
C THR A 57 6.55 -2.77 10.19
N MET A 58 6.50 -2.18 9.00
CA MET A 58 5.40 -2.32 8.06
C MET A 58 5.72 -3.34 6.95
N LEU A 59 4.69 -4.00 6.45
CA LEU A 59 4.73 -4.84 5.25
C LEU A 59 3.78 -4.28 4.20
N ILE A 60 4.28 -4.16 2.98
CA ILE A 60 3.45 -3.88 1.79
C ILE A 60 3.74 -4.91 0.70
N THR A 61 2.78 -5.16 -0.18
CA THR A 61 3.02 -5.93 -1.40
C THR A 61 2.88 -5.05 -2.63
N VAL A 62 3.82 -5.17 -3.55
CA VAL A 62 3.89 -4.34 -4.77
C VAL A 62 3.97 -5.23 -5.99
N ASN A 63 3.08 -5.00 -6.98
CA ASN A 63 3.18 -5.66 -8.27
C ASN A 63 4.44 -5.16 -9.00
N ARG A 64 5.34 -6.08 -9.37
CA ARG A 64 6.62 -5.78 -10.03
C ARG A 64 6.45 -5.19 -11.44
N ALA A 65 5.29 -5.39 -12.07
CA ALA A 65 4.93 -4.76 -13.34
C ALA A 65 4.38 -3.32 -13.17
N SER A 66 4.15 -2.85 -11.94
CA SER A 66 3.69 -1.49 -11.69
C SER A 66 4.77 -0.46 -11.96
N SER A 67 4.38 0.74 -12.41
CA SER A 67 5.31 1.87 -12.59
C SER A 67 5.96 2.35 -11.27
N SER A 68 5.40 1.96 -10.13
CA SER A 68 5.91 2.36 -8.81
C SER A 68 7.03 1.45 -8.31
N TRP A 69 7.08 0.20 -8.79
CA TRP A 69 8.07 -0.77 -8.34
C TRP A 69 9.53 -0.32 -8.53
N PRO A 70 9.96 0.13 -9.73
CA PRO A 70 11.35 0.54 -9.95
C PRO A 70 11.78 1.68 -9.02
N VAL A 71 10.87 2.59 -8.69
CA VAL A 71 11.16 3.73 -7.82
C VAL A 71 11.31 3.28 -6.37
N ILE A 72 10.40 2.44 -5.85
CA ILE A 72 10.49 1.88 -4.51
C ILE A 72 11.79 1.08 -4.35
N ALA A 73 12.11 0.22 -5.31
CA ALA A 73 13.33 -0.59 -5.29
C ALA A 73 14.61 0.26 -5.30
N LYS A 74 14.62 1.35 -6.09
CA LYS A 74 15.77 2.27 -6.22
C LYS A 74 15.90 3.19 -5.01
N ARG A 75 14.81 3.81 -4.58
CA ARG A 75 14.81 4.87 -3.55
C ARG A 75 14.83 4.33 -2.13
N ARG A 76 14.46 3.09 -1.94
CA ARG A 76 14.51 2.39 -0.65
C ARG A 76 13.75 3.11 0.46
N HIS A 77 12.64 3.79 0.11
CA HIS A 77 11.69 4.37 1.06
C HIS A 77 10.28 4.38 0.51
N PHE A 78 9.30 4.45 1.40
CA PHE A 78 7.89 4.65 1.07
C PHE A 78 7.14 5.24 2.28
N CYS A 79 6.00 5.87 2.00
CA CYS A 79 5.06 6.26 3.05
C CYS A 79 3.72 5.55 2.83
N VAL A 80 3.16 4.99 3.88
CA VAL A 80 1.81 4.42 3.90
C VAL A 80 0.85 5.49 4.38
N ASN A 81 -0.06 5.94 3.52
CA ASN A 81 -1.10 6.91 3.86
C ASN A 81 -2.41 6.15 4.05
N ILE A 82 -2.87 5.97 5.28
CA ILE A 82 -4.16 5.33 5.62
C ILE A 82 -5.27 6.32 5.32
N LEU A 83 -6.15 5.98 4.37
CA LEU A 83 -7.12 6.94 3.85
C LEU A 83 -8.36 7.08 4.70
N HIS A 84 -8.81 8.34 4.85
CA HIS A 84 -10.13 8.70 5.33
C HIS A 84 -11.20 8.43 4.24
N ALA A 85 -12.43 8.14 4.64
CA ALA A 85 -13.53 7.80 3.72
C ALA A 85 -13.75 8.84 2.61
N GLY A 86 -13.56 10.12 2.89
CA GLY A 86 -13.67 11.21 1.90
C GLY A 86 -12.55 11.28 0.86
N GLN A 87 -11.53 10.40 0.95
CA GLN A 87 -10.36 10.41 0.06
C GLN A 87 -10.42 9.35 -1.06
N GLU A 88 -11.63 8.88 -1.41
CA GLU A 88 -11.84 7.90 -2.49
C GLU A 88 -11.23 8.36 -3.82
N ALA A 89 -11.35 9.65 -4.16
CA ALA A 89 -10.80 10.21 -5.40
C ALA A 89 -9.26 10.06 -5.47
N VAL A 90 -8.57 10.21 -4.32
CA VAL A 90 -7.12 9.99 -4.23
C VAL A 90 -6.81 8.50 -4.43
N ALA A 91 -7.54 7.61 -3.76
CA ALA A 91 -7.40 6.17 -3.94
C ALA A 91 -7.57 5.75 -5.40
N ALA A 92 -8.63 6.23 -6.07
CA ALA A 92 -8.90 5.92 -7.47
C ALA A 92 -7.77 6.40 -8.39
N ARG A 93 -7.23 7.59 -8.16
CA ARG A 93 -6.13 8.16 -8.95
C ARG A 93 -4.85 7.34 -8.82
N PHE A 94 -4.49 6.93 -7.60
CA PHE A 94 -3.33 6.06 -7.36
C PHE A 94 -3.53 4.63 -7.84
N ALA A 95 -4.78 4.18 -8.00
CA ALA A 95 -5.12 2.92 -8.68
C ALA A 95 -5.03 3.01 -10.21
N GLY A 96 -4.78 4.20 -10.76
CA GLY A 96 -4.60 4.41 -12.20
C GLY A 96 -5.85 4.91 -12.92
N ALA A 97 -6.86 5.40 -12.20
CA ALA A 97 -8.02 6.05 -12.82
C ALA A 97 -7.56 7.19 -13.73
N HIS A 98 -8.25 7.35 -14.86
CA HIS A 98 -7.95 8.35 -15.88
C HIS A 98 -6.53 8.28 -16.46
N GLY A 99 -5.84 7.13 -16.32
CA GLY A 99 -4.50 6.95 -16.84
C GLY A 99 -3.39 7.68 -16.05
N ALA A 100 -3.68 8.19 -14.85
CA ALA A 100 -2.70 8.93 -14.03
C ALA A 100 -1.47 8.07 -13.71
N LYS A 101 -0.27 8.63 -13.95
CA LYS A 101 1.02 7.98 -13.69
C LYS A 101 2.00 8.96 -13.04
N GLY A 102 2.96 8.42 -12.29
CA GLY A 102 4.02 9.23 -11.69
C GLY A 102 3.49 10.41 -10.89
N ALA A 103 4.02 11.60 -11.14
CA ALA A 103 3.68 12.84 -10.44
C ALA A 103 2.22 13.27 -10.62
N ALA A 104 1.58 12.94 -11.76
CA ALA A 104 0.17 13.29 -12.01
C ALA A 104 -0.80 12.62 -11.03
N ARG A 105 -0.39 11.55 -10.34
CA ARG A 105 -1.22 10.92 -9.30
C ARG A 105 -1.46 11.81 -8.09
N TYR A 106 -0.58 12.79 -7.87
CA TYR A 106 -0.59 13.67 -6.70
C TYR A 106 -1.49 14.91 -6.85
N GLU A 107 -2.00 15.15 -8.06
CA GLU A 107 -2.87 16.29 -8.34
C GLU A 107 -4.20 16.20 -7.60
N GLY A 108 -4.75 17.36 -7.21
CA GLY A 108 -6.06 17.48 -6.55
C GLY A 108 -6.07 17.08 -5.07
N ALA A 109 -4.89 16.94 -4.45
CA ALA A 109 -4.73 16.74 -3.01
C ALA A 109 -3.52 17.49 -2.48
N GLU A 110 -3.48 17.74 -1.18
CA GLU A 110 -2.37 18.39 -0.50
C GLU A 110 -1.44 17.34 0.11
N TRP A 111 -0.13 17.60 0.03
CA TRP A 111 0.90 16.66 0.44
C TRP A 111 1.98 17.36 1.25
N VAL A 112 2.50 16.67 2.26
CA VAL A 112 3.64 17.11 3.06
C VAL A 112 4.81 16.17 2.84
N THR A 113 6.04 16.73 2.87
CA THR A 113 7.25 15.89 2.78
C THR A 113 7.51 15.23 4.13
N MET A 114 7.67 13.90 4.12
CA MET A 114 8.06 13.10 5.26
C MET A 114 9.58 13.05 5.42
N GLY A 115 10.06 12.49 6.52
CA GLY A 115 11.47 12.41 6.83
C GLY A 115 12.33 11.61 5.82
N SER A 116 11.75 10.60 5.16
CA SER A 116 12.40 9.85 4.07
C SER A 116 12.43 10.60 2.74
N GLY A 117 11.62 11.65 2.62
CA GLY A 117 11.36 12.39 1.38
C GLY A 117 10.10 11.90 0.64
N ALA A 118 9.52 10.76 1.01
CA ALA A 118 8.21 10.37 0.51
C ALA A 118 7.15 11.40 0.93
N LEU A 119 6.00 11.41 0.26
CA LEU A 119 4.93 12.37 0.55
C LEU A 119 3.85 11.75 1.42
N GLY A 120 3.51 12.42 2.53
CA GLY A 120 2.34 12.15 3.35
C GLY A 120 1.14 12.95 2.84
N LEU A 121 -0.03 12.31 2.75
CA LEU A 121 -1.28 12.94 2.35
C LEU A 121 -1.85 13.74 3.52
N VAL A 122 -2.15 15.01 3.29
CA VAL A 122 -2.83 15.86 4.29
C VAL A 122 -4.25 15.33 4.52
N GLY A 123 -4.68 15.26 5.79
CA GLY A 123 -5.99 14.74 6.19
C GLY A 123 -6.13 13.22 6.07
N ALA A 124 -5.07 12.47 5.80
CA ALA A 124 -5.08 11.01 5.98
C ALA A 124 -5.21 10.67 7.47
N LEU A 125 -5.83 9.52 7.79
CA LEU A 125 -5.93 9.03 9.17
C LEU A 125 -4.55 8.80 9.80
N ALA A 126 -3.59 8.34 9.00
CA ALA A 126 -2.19 8.27 9.40
C ALA A 126 -1.27 8.27 8.18
N ASN A 127 -0.08 8.85 8.35
CA ASN A 127 1.04 8.75 7.42
C ASN A 127 2.17 8.01 8.15
N ILE A 128 2.55 6.85 7.64
CA ILE A 128 3.60 6.01 8.24
C ILE A 128 4.79 6.00 7.28
N ASP A 129 5.83 6.73 7.65
CA ASP A 129 7.06 6.88 6.86
C ASP A 129 8.03 5.74 7.14
N CYS A 130 8.54 5.09 6.09
CA CYS A 130 9.33 3.87 6.21
C CYS A 130 10.59 3.89 5.36
N ASP A 131 11.68 3.38 5.93
CA ASP A 131 12.87 2.96 5.19
C ASP A 131 12.75 1.48 4.83
N VAL A 132 13.03 1.12 3.57
CA VAL A 132 12.96 -0.29 3.13
C VAL A 132 14.13 -1.07 3.73
N GLU A 133 13.81 -2.05 4.58
CA GLU A 133 14.80 -2.98 5.15
C GLU A 133 15.05 -4.16 4.22
N GLU A 134 13.99 -4.87 3.84
CA GLU A 134 14.07 -6.10 3.07
C GLU A 134 13.07 -6.11 1.92
N VAL A 135 13.45 -6.80 0.86
CA VAL A 135 12.60 -7.06 -0.30
C VAL A 135 12.65 -8.54 -0.63
N ILE A 136 11.50 -9.18 -0.68
CA ILE A 136 11.34 -10.58 -1.03
C ILE A 136 10.53 -10.67 -2.32
N GLU A 137 11.19 -10.93 -3.45
CA GLU A 137 10.51 -11.09 -4.73
C GLU A 137 9.87 -12.48 -4.85
N ARG A 138 8.58 -12.51 -5.17
CA ARG A 138 7.83 -13.74 -5.40
C ARG A 138 6.86 -13.58 -6.56
N HIS A 139 7.07 -14.36 -7.61
CA HIS A 139 6.24 -14.36 -8.81
C HIS A 139 6.04 -12.94 -9.38
N SER A 140 4.82 -12.47 -9.50
CA SER A 140 4.47 -11.14 -10.02
C SER A 140 4.63 -10.01 -9.00
N HIS A 141 4.87 -10.31 -7.73
CA HIS A 141 4.90 -9.33 -6.64
C HIS A 141 6.21 -9.36 -5.86
N ALA A 142 6.49 -8.25 -5.20
CA ALA A 142 7.48 -8.13 -4.14
C ALA A 142 6.77 -7.88 -2.81
N ILE A 143 7.24 -8.55 -1.75
CA ILE A 143 6.96 -8.19 -0.37
C ILE A 143 8.06 -7.21 0.04
N VAL A 144 7.67 -6.06 0.54
CA VAL A 144 8.59 -5.02 0.98
C VAL A 144 8.39 -4.81 2.47
N LEU A 145 9.43 -5.03 3.25
CA LEU A 145 9.47 -4.75 4.68
C LEU A 145 10.11 -3.39 4.89
N GLY A 146 9.48 -2.55 5.69
CA GLY A 146 9.96 -1.22 5.98
C GLY A 146 10.00 -0.92 7.47
N ALA A 147 11.19 -0.52 7.97
CA ALA A 147 11.33 0.04 9.30
C ALA A 147 10.58 1.36 9.38
N VAL A 148 9.73 1.49 10.38
CA VAL A 148 8.99 2.74 10.62
C VAL A 148 9.94 3.80 11.15
N ARG A 149 10.04 4.92 10.43
CA ARG A 149 10.86 6.09 10.76
C ARG A 149 10.06 7.12 11.54
N ASP A 150 8.85 7.42 11.08
CA ASP A 150 7.99 8.46 11.62
C ASP A 150 6.52 8.12 11.38
N VAL A 151 5.65 8.55 12.27
CA VAL A 151 4.19 8.40 12.13
C VAL A 151 3.56 9.75 12.39
N ARG A 152 2.76 10.23 11.42
CA ARG A 152 1.97 11.44 11.54
C ARG A 152 0.51 11.12 11.25
N GLY A 153 -0.38 11.89 11.82
CA GLY A 153 -1.83 11.79 11.60
C GLY A 153 -2.57 12.42 12.76
N GLU A 154 -3.76 12.84 12.50
CA GLU A 154 -4.67 13.21 13.57
C GLU A 154 -5.28 11.89 14.11
N LEU A 155 -4.99 11.57 15.37
CA LEU A 155 -5.67 10.48 16.10
C LEU A 155 -7.10 10.92 16.38
N GLY A 156 -7.92 10.97 15.32
CA GLY A 156 -9.33 11.36 15.40
C GLY A 156 -10.25 10.19 15.00
N ASP A 157 -11.52 10.31 15.37
CA ASP A 157 -12.59 9.33 15.10
C ASP A 157 -13.03 9.34 13.61
N GLY A 158 -12.06 9.41 12.68
CA GLY A 158 -12.33 9.44 11.25
C GLY A 158 -12.74 8.09 10.70
N GLU A 159 -13.79 8.07 9.86
CA GLU A 159 -14.18 6.87 9.11
C GLU A 159 -13.08 6.47 8.12
N GLY A 160 -12.62 5.22 8.21
CA GLY A 160 -11.62 4.67 7.29
C GLY A 160 -12.23 4.35 5.92
N LEU A 161 -11.49 4.64 4.85
CA LEU A 161 -11.83 4.15 3.52
C LEU A 161 -11.54 2.66 3.43
N VAL A 162 -12.52 1.89 2.97
CA VAL A 162 -12.40 0.45 2.76
C VAL A 162 -12.66 0.08 1.30
N TYR A 163 -12.15 -1.08 0.88
CA TYR A 163 -12.42 -1.66 -0.43
C TYR A 163 -12.83 -3.11 -0.29
N GLY A 164 -13.94 -3.46 -0.91
CA GLY A 164 -14.46 -4.82 -0.97
C GLY A 164 -15.54 -4.96 -2.03
N HIS A 165 -15.82 -6.16 -2.47
CA HIS A 165 -16.80 -6.44 -3.53
C HIS A 165 -16.58 -5.62 -4.82
N GLY A 166 -15.35 -5.16 -5.07
CA GLY A 166 -15.01 -4.39 -6.28
C GLY A 166 -15.35 -2.89 -6.20
N ARG A 167 -15.63 -2.36 -5.01
CA ARG A 167 -15.99 -0.95 -4.79
C ARG A 167 -15.39 -0.40 -3.50
N PHE A 168 -15.27 0.91 -3.44
CA PHE A 168 -14.95 1.63 -2.21
C PHE A 168 -16.18 1.76 -1.31
N GLY A 169 -15.96 1.97 -0.04
CA GLY A 169 -16.95 2.24 0.98
C GLY A 169 -16.31 2.81 2.23
N SER A 170 -17.10 3.12 3.22
CA SER A 170 -16.62 3.53 4.54
C SER A 170 -16.99 2.50 5.60
N LEU A 171 -16.19 2.43 6.65
CA LEU A 171 -16.47 1.63 7.83
C LEU A 171 -16.77 2.59 8.98
N ASN A 172 -18.03 2.55 9.43
CA ASN A 172 -18.45 3.20 10.68
C ASN A 172 -18.35 2.15 11.78
N LEU A 173 -17.43 2.35 12.71
CA LEU A 173 -17.32 1.54 13.92
C LEU A 173 -18.20 2.21 14.99
N LEU A 174 -19.34 1.59 15.26
CA LEU A 174 -20.26 2.02 16.33
C LEU A 174 -19.65 1.75 17.72
#